data_fe3267030aa97e3589c8fc130fb0e276
#
_entry.id   fe3267030aa97e3589c8fc130fb0e276
#
_cell.length_a   1.000
_cell.length_b   1.000
_cell.length_c   1.000
_cell.angle_alpha   90.00
_cell.angle_beta   90.00
_cell.angle_gamma   90.00
#
_symmetry.space_group_name_H-M   'P 1'
#
loop_
_entity.id
_entity.type
_entity.pdbx_description
1 polymer ?
#
loop_
_entity_poly.entity_id
_entity_poly.type
_entity_poly.pdbx_seq_one_letter_code
_entity_poly.pdbx_strand_id
1 'polypeptide(L)'
;MGTPFHYLTKSKTSMGQKNKSYNNKRSNVIDLHGLNRTEAFILVEDELLIRSNGGTFSLTIITGNSKPMRDGVIRICETHGFSYVVPSHNMGEIIVNYFSL
;
A
#
# COMPACT_ATOMS: atom_id res chain seq x y z
N MET A 1 -14.03 14.08 -11.01
CA MET A 1 -13.78 13.51 -10.80
C MET A 1 -12.93 13.17 -10.72
N GLY A 2 -12.86 13.47 -10.40
CA GLY A 2 -12.46 12.79 -10.25
C GLY A 2 -11.49 12.67 -9.98
N THR A 3 -11.65 13.20 -10.02
CA THR A 3 -11.03 12.82 -9.66
C THR A 3 -10.20 12.88 -9.30
N PRO A 4 -10.33 13.33 -9.35
CA PRO A 4 -9.78 13.11 -8.94
C PRO A 4 -8.84 13.17 -8.50
N PHE A 5 -8.96 13.76 -8.35
CA PHE A 5 -8.35 13.37 -7.92
C PHE A 5 -7.41 13.36 -7.69
N HIS A 6 -7.41 13.95 -7.62
CA HIS A 6 -6.67 13.55 -7.36
C HIS A 6 -5.88 13.50 -7.15
N TYR A 7 -6.04 14.20 -7.31
CA TYR A 7 -5.46 13.84 -7.08
C TYR A 7 -4.67 13.96 -7.13
N LEU A 8 -4.88 14.68 -7.13
CA LEU A 8 -4.28 14.44 -7.21
C LEU A 8 -3.42 14.51 -7.14
N THR A 9 -3.59 15.04 -7.20
CA THR A 9 -3.04 14.78 -7.23
C THR A 9 -2.20 14.96 -7.09
N LYS A 10 -2.25 15.25 -7.27
CA LYS A 10 -1.75 15.12 -7.27
C LYS A 10 -0.94 15.18 -7.27
N SER A 11 -1.34 15.92 -7.17
CA SER A 11 -0.89 15.61 -7.24
C SER A 11 -0.05 15.76 -7.08
N LYS A 12 -0.03 15.98 -7.16
CA LYS A 12 0.46 15.69 -7.08
C LYS A 12 1.41 15.63 -7.03
N THR A 13 1.06 16.31 -6.85
CA THR A 13 1.64 15.85 -6.82
C THR A 13 2.63 15.77 -6.69
N SER A 14 2.54 16.23 -6.64
CA SER A 14 3.20 15.75 -6.63
C SER A 14 4.13 15.75 -6.53
N MET A 15 4.17 16.12 -6.55
CA MET A 15 4.80 15.73 -6.59
C MET A 15 5.88 15.68 -6.77
N GLY A 16 6.03 16.06 -6.68
CA GLY A 16 6.66 15.71 -7.08
C GLY A 16 7.75 15.56 -7.18
N GLN A 17 7.85 15.67 -7.13
CA GLN A 17 8.54 15.32 -7.35
C GLN A 17 9.50 14.93 -7.43
N LYS A 18 9.70 15.11 -7.40
CA LYS A 18 10.40 14.67 -7.58
C LYS A 18 11.28 14.01 -7.68
N ASN A 19 11.41 14.06 -7.63
CA ASN A 19 12.02 13.35 -7.80
C ASN A 19 12.78 12.68 -7.94
N LYS A 20 12.73 12.66 -8.04
CA LYS A 20 13.25 12.03 -8.24
C LYS A 20 13.92 11.10 -8.55
N SER A 21 14.34 11.30 -8.93
CA SER A 21 14.64 10.33 -9.39
C SER A 21 14.52 9.33 -9.10
N TYR A 22 14.08 9.41 -9.30
CA TYR A 22 13.99 8.20 -8.76
C TYR A 22 14.19 7.13 -9.69
N ASN A 23 14.59 6.12 -9.18
CA ASN A 23 14.74 4.99 -10.01
C ASN A 23 13.36 4.50 -10.33
N ASN A 24 13.18 3.53 -11.14
CA ASN A 24 11.90 3.08 -11.57
C ASN A 24 11.37 1.91 -10.77
N LYS A 25 12.06 1.54 -9.72
CA LYS A 25 11.65 0.42 -8.89
C LYS A 25 10.81 0.89 -7.75
N ARG A 26 9.71 0.20 -7.52
CA ARG A 26 8.91 0.44 -6.34
C ARG A 26 9.54 -0.27 -5.16
N SER A 27 9.50 0.37 -4.01
CA SER A 27 9.95 -0.25 -2.78
C SER A 27 9.06 -1.45 -2.45
N ASN A 28 9.63 -2.46 -1.82
CA ASN A 28 8.88 -3.61 -1.33
C ASN A 28 8.31 -3.35 0.06
N VAL A 29 8.45 -2.13 0.56
CA VAL A 29 7.95 -1.75 1.88
C VAL A 29 7.16 -0.47 1.75
N ILE A 30 5.98 -0.45 2.34
CA ILE A 30 5.18 0.77 2.47
C ILE A 30 4.99 1.05 3.95
N ASP A 31 5.37 2.24 4.38
CA ASP A 31 5.22 2.64 5.77
C ASP A 31 4.02 3.59 5.87
N LEU A 32 3.01 3.18 6.59
CA LEU A 32 1.78 3.98 6.75
C LEU A 32 1.87 4.96 7.91
N HIS A 33 3.02 5.02 8.58
CA HIS A 33 3.24 5.92 9.69
C HIS A 33 2.99 7.36 9.26
N GLY A 34 2.22 8.09 10.05
CA GLY A 34 1.95 9.49 9.75
C GLY A 34 0.76 9.73 8.82
N LEU A 35 0.19 8.69 8.23
CA LEU A 35 -0.99 8.83 7.39
C LEU A 35 -2.25 8.58 8.23
N ASN A 36 -3.33 9.29 7.91
CA ASN A 36 -4.61 8.92 8.49
C ASN A 36 -5.12 7.66 7.78
N ARG A 37 -6.17 7.06 8.34
CA ARG A 37 -6.65 5.78 7.80
C ARG A 37 -7.16 5.91 6.38
N THR A 38 -7.87 7.00 6.08
CA THR A 38 -8.40 7.19 4.72
C THR A 38 -7.27 7.22 3.71
N GLU A 39 -6.23 8.02 3.98
CA GLU A 39 -5.08 8.12 3.08
C GLU A 39 -4.35 6.80 2.95
N ALA A 40 -4.17 6.12 4.09
CA ALA A 40 -3.45 4.87 4.12
C ALA A 40 -4.18 3.78 3.31
N PHE A 41 -5.49 3.69 3.48
CA PHE A 41 -6.26 2.65 2.80
C PHE A 41 -6.30 2.87 1.29
N ILE A 42 -6.39 4.13 0.86
CA ILE A 42 -6.34 4.45 -0.56
C ILE A 42 -4.97 4.05 -1.12
N LEU A 43 -3.90 4.41 -0.42
CA LEU A 43 -2.55 4.08 -0.85
C LEU A 43 -2.34 2.58 -0.96
N VAL A 44 -2.74 1.84 0.07
CA VAL A 44 -2.56 0.39 0.08
C VAL A 44 -3.32 -0.27 -1.06
N GLU A 45 -4.58 0.09 -1.24
CA GLU A 45 -5.39 -0.50 -2.30
C GLU A 45 -4.78 -0.21 -3.67
N ASP A 46 -4.40 1.04 -3.91
CA ASP A 46 -3.80 1.41 -5.18
C ASP A 46 -2.52 0.63 -5.44
N GLU A 47 -1.65 0.53 -4.43
CA GLU A 47 -0.37 -0.16 -4.61
C GLU A 47 -0.56 -1.65 -4.86
N LEU A 48 -1.50 -2.27 -4.15
CA LEU A 48 -1.75 -3.69 -4.36
C LEU A 48 -2.27 -3.96 -5.77
N LEU A 49 -3.19 -3.12 -6.24
CA LEU A 49 -3.75 -3.30 -7.58
C LEU A 49 -2.72 -3.06 -8.67
N ILE A 50 -1.91 -2.01 -8.51
CA ILE A 50 -0.86 -1.70 -9.49
C ILE A 50 0.15 -2.85 -9.54
N ARG A 51 0.59 -3.33 -8.38
CA ARG A 51 1.59 -4.39 -8.31
C ARG A 51 1.06 -5.71 -8.87
N SER A 52 -0.22 -6.01 -8.63
CA SER A 52 -0.80 -7.26 -9.13
C SER A 52 -0.87 -7.27 -10.65
N ASN A 53 -1.01 -6.09 -11.27
CA ASN A 53 -0.97 -6.00 -12.72
C ASN A 53 0.41 -6.30 -13.29
N GLY A 54 1.45 -6.11 -12.49
CA GLY A 54 2.82 -6.39 -12.91
C GLY A 54 3.26 -7.82 -12.69
N GLY A 55 2.41 -8.65 -12.07
CA GLY A 55 2.72 -10.05 -11.84
C GLY A 55 2.94 -10.36 -10.37
N THR A 56 3.76 -11.37 -10.12
CA THR A 56 4.04 -11.83 -8.77
C THR A 56 4.78 -10.77 -7.96
N PHE A 57 4.38 -10.56 -6.71
CA PHE A 57 5.07 -9.62 -5.84
C PHE A 57 4.92 -10.02 -4.38
N SER A 58 5.79 -9.43 -3.54
CA SER A 58 5.69 -9.51 -2.10
C SER A 58 5.86 -8.08 -1.57
N LEU A 59 4.98 -7.66 -0.67
CA LEU A 59 4.96 -6.29 -0.16
C LEU A 59 4.79 -6.31 1.35
N THR A 60 5.67 -5.62 2.05
CA THR A 60 5.56 -5.43 3.49
C THR A 60 4.89 -4.10 3.77
N ILE A 61 3.81 -4.12 4.52
CA ILE A 61 3.07 -2.90 4.89
C ILE A 61 3.24 -2.69 6.38
N ILE A 62 3.82 -1.55 6.75
CA ILE A 62 4.05 -1.21 8.15
C ILE A 62 2.85 -0.42 8.64
N THR A 63 2.07 -1.04 9.51
CA THR A 63 0.86 -0.43 10.07
C THR A 63 1.10 0.18 11.43
N GLY A 64 2.24 -0.15 12.07
CA GLY A 64 2.49 0.24 13.44
C GLY A 64 1.55 -0.49 14.39
N ASN A 65 1.37 0.06 15.57
CA ASN A 65 0.58 -0.60 16.62
C ASN A 65 -0.92 -0.31 16.53
N SER A 66 -1.36 0.33 15.46
CA SER A 66 -2.77 0.69 15.31
C SER A 66 -3.58 -0.51 14.86
N LYS A 67 -4.42 -1.03 15.74
CA LYS A 67 -5.30 -2.13 15.38
C LYS A 67 -6.28 -1.74 14.26
N PRO A 68 -6.93 -0.55 14.31
CA PRO A 68 -7.82 -0.17 13.21
C PRO A 68 -7.11 -0.09 11.86
N MET A 69 -5.85 0.40 11.85
CA MET A 69 -5.07 0.46 10.63
C MET A 69 -4.80 -0.94 10.10
N ARG A 70 -4.36 -1.84 10.99
CA ARG A 70 -4.08 -3.23 10.61
C ARG A 70 -5.33 -3.92 10.08
N ASP A 71 -6.44 -3.79 10.82
CA ASP A 71 -7.68 -4.45 10.44
C ASP A 71 -8.17 -3.97 9.07
N GLY A 72 -8.02 -2.67 8.79
CA GLY A 72 -8.42 -2.12 7.49
C GLY A 72 -7.58 -2.65 6.35
N VAL A 73 -6.25 -2.75 6.55
CA VAL A 73 -5.37 -3.30 5.53
C VAL A 73 -5.71 -4.77 5.27
N ILE A 74 -5.95 -5.53 6.34
CA ILE A 74 -6.35 -6.93 6.20
C ILE A 74 -7.65 -7.04 5.39
N ARG A 75 -8.62 -6.16 5.67
CA ARG A 75 -9.88 -6.17 4.94
C ARG A 75 -9.66 -5.92 3.45
N ILE A 76 -8.76 -4.99 3.11
CA ILE A 76 -8.45 -4.71 1.72
C ILE A 76 -7.87 -5.96 1.06
N CYS A 77 -6.93 -6.63 1.73
CA CYS A 77 -6.34 -7.86 1.19
C CYS A 77 -7.41 -8.92 0.96
N GLU A 78 -8.31 -9.10 1.93
CA GLU A 78 -9.35 -10.12 1.82
C GLU A 78 -10.35 -9.78 0.73
N THR A 79 -10.69 -8.51 0.60
CA THR A 79 -11.64 -8.08 -0.43
C THR A 79 -11.13 -8.39 -1.83
N HIS A 80 -9.83 -8.24 -2.05
CA HIS A 80 -9.22 -8.44 -3.37
C HIS A 80 -8.60 -9.82 -3.53
N GLY A 81 -8.67 -10.66 -2.52
CA GLY A 81 -8.15 -12.03 -2.62
C GLY A 81 -6.64 -12.13 -2.51
N PHE A 82 -5.98 -11.16 -1.91
CA PHE A 82 -4.53 -11.24 -1.68
C PHE A 82 -4.22 -12.05 -0.43
N SER A 83 -3.21 -12.91 -0.52
CA SER A 83 -2.70 -13.64 0.64
C SER A 83 -1.87 -12.72 1.51
N TYR A 84 -1.97 -12.86 2.81
CA TYR A 84 -1.20 -12.01 3.72
C TYR A 84 -0.81 -12.79 4.97
N VAL A 85 0.23 -12.30 5.64
CA VAL A 85 0.71 -12.84 6.90
C VAL A 85 0.97 -11.69 7.86
N VAL A 86 0.56 -11.83 9.12
CA VAL A 86 0.95 -10.91 10.18
C VAL A 86 2.00 -11.64 11.01
N PRO A 87 3.27 -11.21 10.96
CA PRO A 87 4.33 -11.92 11.69
C PRO A 87 4.06 -11.92 13.19
N SER A 88 4.25 -13.08 13.82
CA SER A 88 3.97 -13.20 15.25
C SER A 88 4.92 -12.35 16.10
N HIS A 89 6.12 -12.09 15.61
CA HIS A 89 7.11 -11.31 16.34
C HIS A 89 6.97 -9.81 16.09
N ASN A 90 6.13 -9.40 15.15
CA ASN A 90 5.95 -7.97 14.84
C ASN A 90 4.57 -7.76 14.26
N MET A 91 3.62 -7.47 15.12
CA MET A 91 2.24 -7.25 14.71
C MET A 91 2.01 -5.87 14.09
N GLY A 92 3.07 -5.07 13.99
CA GLY A 92 3.00 -3.79 13.31
C GLY A 92 3.26 -3.89 11.81
N GLU A 93 3.38 -5.10 11.27
CA GLU A 93 3.62 -5.33 9.85
C GLU A 93 2.62 -6.33 9.30
N ILE A 94 2.33 -6.18 8.01
CA ILE A 94 1.55 -7.16 7.25
C ILE A 94 2.34 -7.44 5.98
N ILE A 95 2.59 -8.71 5.69
CA ILE A 95 3.29 -9.11 4.49
C ILE A 95 2.27 -9.67 3.51
N VAL A 96 2.15 -9.03 2.36
CA VAL A 96 1.21 -9.44 1.32
C VAL A 96 1.97 -10.16 0.24
N ASN A 97 1.52 -11.34 -0.12
CA ASN A 97 2.13 -12.16 -1.18
C ASN A 97 1.11 -12.40 -2.26
N TYR A 98 1.52 -12.22 -3.51
CA TYR A 98 0.66 -12.44 -4.65
C TYR A 98 1.42 -13.24 -5.69
N PHE A 99 0.84 -14.33 -6.15
CA PHE A 99 1.44 -15.19 -7.14
C PHE A 99 0.59 -15.12 -8.41
N SER A 100 1.17 -14.53 -9.44
CA SER A 100 0.50 -14.42 -10.72
C SER A 100 0.51 -15.79 -11.42
N LEU A 101 -0.62 -16.15 -12.00
CA LEU A 101 -0.75 -17.45 -12.70
C LEU A 101 -0.44 -17.34 -14.21
#